data_bfae630ffd254c6ba2227505a9b617c1
#
_entry.id   bfae630ffd254c6ba2227505a9b617c1
#
_cell.length_a   1.000
_cell.length_b   1.000
_cell.length_c   1.000
_cell.angle_alpha   90.00
_cell.angle_beta   90.00
_cell.angle_gamma   90.00
#
_symmetry.space_group_name_H-M   'P 1'
#
loop_
_entity.id
_entity.type
_entity.pdbx_description
1 polymer ?
#
loop_
_entity_poly.entity_id
_entity_poly.type
_entity_poly.pdbx_seq_one_letter_code
_entity_poly.pdbx_strand_id
1 'polypeptide(L)'
;AEDLCMAVSQSGETADTLAALREARKSGARVMALTNVVGSSMARETEGNVLFTWAGPEIAVASTKAYITQVEMMLLIAVDLGRKRGVLSPQRAQQMLTDLAALPEQAKRVLELAGEAQRFASRHFDRKHVFYIGRGLDWALAMEASLKLKEVSYIFSEAYAAGELKHGTIALIEEGSLVCALLTQRTLAEKTLSNIREVKSRGAHVLVICPEDLCEQARTVADEMWLIPNVPCLLYTSPSPRDPKTS
;
A
#
# COMPACT_ATOMS: atom_id res chain seq x y z
N ALA A 1 -7.29 8.37 -30.35
CA ALA A 1 -6.91 8.58 -28.95
C ALA A 1 -5.51 7.99 -28.73
N GLU A 2 -4.64 8.72 -28.06
CA GLU A 2 -3.28 8.25 -27.72
C GLU A 2 -3.24 7.64 -26.32
N ASP A 3 -4.40 7.52 -25.68
CA ASP A 3 -4.52 7.06 -24.31
C ASP A 3 -4.38 5.55 -24.19
N LEU A 4 -3.77 5.10 -23.12
CA LEU A 4 -3.70 3.70 -22.69
C LEU A 4 -4.52 3.54 -21.42
N CYS A 5 -5.53 2.69 -21.46
CA CYS A 5 -6.30 2.28 -20.29
C CYS A 5 -5.82 0.91 -19.82
N MET A 6 -5.37 0.83 -18.56
CA MET A 6 -5.00 -0.44 -17.94
C MET A 6 -6.05 -0.83 -16.90
N ALA A 7 -6.71 -1.96 -17.13
CA ALA A 7 -7.66 -2.55 -16.20
C ALA A 7 -6.94 -3.51 -15.25
N VAL A 8 -7.14 -3.34 -13.95
CA VAL A 8 -6.50 -4.17 -12.91
C VAL A 8 -7.57 -4.94 -12.16
N SER A 9 -7.44 -6.25 -12.12
CA SER A 9 -8.36 -7.13 -11.39
C SER A 9 -7.66 -8.43 -11.02
N GLN A 10 -7.84 -8.92 -9.80
CA GLN A 10 -7.28 -10.21 -9.39
C GLN A 10 -7.87 -11.36 -10.23
N SER A 11 -9.20 -11.45 -10.31
CA SER A 11 -9.89 -12.52 -11.04
C SER A 11 -9.98 -12.29 -12.55
N GLY A 12 -9.95 -11.02 -12.98
CA GLY A 12 -10.23 -10.63 -14.35
C GLY A 12 -11.71 -10.83 -14.78
N GLU A 13 -12.61 -11.00 -13.79
CA GLU A 13 -14.05 -11.23 -14.00
C GLU A 13 -14.92 -10.13 -13.36
N THR A 14 -14.32 -9.10 -12.76
CA THR A 14 -15.04 -8.02 -12.08
C THR A 14 -15.89 -7.24 -13.08
N ALA A 15 -17.20 -7.31 -12.92
CA ALA A 15 -18.18 -6.77 -13.90
C ALA A 15 -17.96 -5.28 -14.20
N ASP A 16 -17.77 -4.46 -13.17
CA ASP A 16 -17.57 -3.02 -13.33
C ASP A 16 -16.24 -2.69 -14.03
N THR A 17 -15.19 -3.44 -13.73
CA THR A 17 -13.88 -3.27 -14.37
C THR A 17 -13.94 -3.68 -15.85
N LEU A 18 -14.67 -4.75 -16.19
CA LEU A 18 -14.92 -5.16 -17.57
C LEU A 18 -15.75 -4.09 -18.31
N ALA A 19 -16.78 -3.54 -17.67
CA ALA A 19 -17.58 -2.47 -18.27
C ALA A 19 -16.73 -1.22 -18.54
N ALA A 20 -15.89 -0.80 -17.61
CA ALA A 20 -14.97 0.32 -17.77
C ALA A 20 -13.95 0.09 -18.91
N LEU A 21 -13.40 -1.13 -19.01
CA LEU A 21 -12.48 -1.52 -20.09
C LEU A 21 -13.15 -1.43 -21.47
N ARG A 22 -14.38 -1.94 -21.57
CA ARG A 22 -15.18 -1.87 -22.82
C ARG A 22 -15.49 -0.43 -23.20
N GLU A 23 -15.82 0.42 -22.25
CA GLU A 23 -16.11 1.84 -22.51
C GLU A 23 -14.85 2.60 -22.95
N ALA A 24 -13.71 2.35 -22.31
CA ALA A 24 -12.44 2.91 -22.75
C ALA A 24 -12.10 2.54 -24.20
N ARG A 25 -12.34 1.26 -24.58
CA ARG A 25 -12.14 0.80 -25.96
C ARG A 25 -13.08 1.50 -26.94
N LYS A 26 -14.36 1.65 -26.61
CA LYS A 26 -15.33 2.39 -27.45
C LYS A 26 -14.92 3.84 -27.68
N SER A 27 -14.32 4.45 -26.64
CA SER A 27 -13.78 5.81 -26.71
C SER A 27 -12.46 5.90 -27.51
N GLY A 28 -11.97 4.78 -28.08
CA GLY A 28 -10.79 4.74 -28.92
C GLY A 28 -9.46 4.61 -28.14
N ALA A 29 -9.49 4.37 -26.84
CA ALA A 29 -8.28 4.12 -26.05
C ALA A 29 -7.74 2.70 -26.36
N ARG A 30 -6.42 2.57 -26.34
CA ARG A 30 -5.79 1.25 -26.28
C ARG A 30 -6.03 0.66 -24.89
N VAL A 31 -6.36 -0.63 -24.83
CA VAL A 31 -6.65 -1.30 -23.57
C VAL A 31 -5.65 -2.40 -23.28
N MET A 32 -5.29 -2.55 -22.02
CA MET A 32 -4.52 -3.68 -21.51
C MET A 32 -5.08 -4.13 -20.16
N ALA A 33 -4.77 -5.35 -19.77
CA ALA A 33 -5.16 -5.90 -18.48
C ALA A 33 -3.97 -6.30 -17.64
N LEU A 34 -4.15 -6.19 -16.32
CA LEU A 34 -3.31 -6.82 -15.31
C LEU A 34 -4.21 -7.72 -14.46
N THR A 35 -3.99 -9.04 -14.52
CA THR A 35 -4.82 -10.02 -13.84
C THR A 35 -3.98 -11.21 -13.34
N ASN A 36 -4.52 -11.97 -12.38
CA ASN A 36 -3.87 -13.18 -11.89
C ASN A 36 -4.38 -14.46 -12.62
N VAL A 37 -5.57 -14.40 -13.24
CA VAL A 37 -6.21 -15.57 -13.82
C VAL A 37 -6.01 -15.64 -15.32
N VAL A 38 -5.24 -16.62 -15.74
CA VAL A 38 -5.07 -16.94 -17.17
C VAL A 38 -6.40 -17.36 -17.77
N GLY A 39 -6.74 -16.79 -18.94
CA GLY A 39 -8.00 -17.09 -19.63
C GLY A 39 -9.24 -16.43 -19.06
N SER A 40 -9.10 -15.49 -18.11
CA SER A 40 -10.21 -14.65 -17.64
C SER A 40 -10.84 -13.82 -18.77
N SER A 41 -12.08 -13.35 -18.55
CA SER A 41 -12.80 -12.52 -19.52
C SER A 41 -11.99 -11.26 -19.89
N MET A 42 -11.36 -10.64 -18.89
CA MET A 42 -10.52 -9.47 -19.11
C MET A 42 -9.28 -9.79 -19.96
N ALA A 43 -8.63 -10.95 -19.74
CA ALA A 43 -7.49 -11.39 -20.55
C ALA A 43 -7.89 -11.67 -22.00
N ARG A 44 -9.06 -12.29 -22.21
CA ARG A 44 -9.59 -12.53 -23.56
C ARG A 44 -9.96 -11.25 -24.29
N GLU A 45 -10.62 -10.33 -23.58
CA GLU A 45 -11.09 -9.09 -24.19
C GLU A 45 -9.96 -8.10 -24.53
N THR A 46 -8.79 -8.23 -23.91
CA THR A 46 -7.63 -7.38 -24.27
C THR A 46 -6.78 -7.91 -25.43
N GLU A 47 -7.19 -9.02 -26.06
CA GLU A 47 -6.58 -9.55 -27.28
C GLU A 47 -5.06 -9.77 -27.17
N GLY A 48 -4.61 -10.28 -26.01
CA GLY A 48 -3.20 -10.54 -25.74
C GLY A 48 -2.43 -9.38 -25.07
N ASN A 49 -3.04 -8.20 -24.96
CA ASN A 49 -2.46 -7.09 -24.20
C ASN A 49 -2.72 -7.30 -22.69
N VAL A 50 -2.17 -8.36 -22.11
CA VAL A 50 -2.38 -8.75 -20.74
C VAL A 50 -1.06 -9.09 -20.04
N LEU A 51 -0.95 -8.66 -18.80
CA LEU A 51 0.11 -9.07 -17.87
C LEU A 51 -0.50 -9.93 -16.77
N PHE A 52 0.19 -11.02 -16.42
CA PHE A 52 -0.24 -11.91 -15.35
C PHE A 52 0.66 -11.78 -14.14
N THR A 53 0.06 -11.68 -12.96
CA THR A 53 0.80 -11.52 -11.70
C THR A 53 1.43 -12.82 -11.21
N TRP A 54 0.95 -13.98 -11.68
CA TRP A 54 1.43 -15.32 -11.29
C TRP A 54 1.45 -15.58 -9.77
N ALA A 55 0.55 -14.92 -9.03
CA ALA A 55 0.44 -15.08 -7.58
C ALA A 55 -0.06 -16.47 -7.14
N GLY A 56 -0.42 -17.33 -8.10
CA GLY A 56 -1.10 -18.58 -7.82
C GLY A 56 -2.57 -18.39 -7.39
N PRO A 57 -3.28 -19.46 -7.05
CA PRO A 57 -4.69 -19.36 -6.66
C PRO A 57 -4.86 -18.50 -5.40
N GLU A 58 -5.74 -17.50 -5.46
CA GLU A 58 -6.21 -16.77 -4.28
C GLU A 58 -7.41 -17.53 -3.70
N ILE A 59 -7.25 -18.09 -2.51
CA ILE A 59 -8.25 -18.97 -1.90
C ILE A 59 -9.17 -18.19 -0.95
N ALA A 60 -8.61 -17.16 -0.28
CA ALA A 60 -9.35 -16.33 0.64
C ALA A 60 -10.14 -15.24 -0.08
N VAL A 61 -11.27 -14.83 0.51
CA VAL A 61 -12.06 -13.67 0.04
C VAL A 61 -11.22 -12.40 0.17
N ALA A 62 -10.54 -12.22 1.32
CA ALA A 62 -9.61 -11.12 1.54
C ALA A 62 -8.33 -11.36 0.72
N SER A 63 -8.16 -10.60 -0.36
CA SER A 63 -6.96 -10.68 -1.20
C SER A 63 -5.74 -10.17 -0.44
N THR A 64 -4.66 -10.94 -0.44
CA THR A 64 -3.40 -10.58 0.21
C THR A 64 -2.22 -10.63 -0.77
N LYS A 65 -1.78 -11.83 -1.15
CA LYS A 65 -0.66 -12.01 -2.08
C LYS A 65 -0.94 -11.41 -3.46
N ALA A 66 -2.19 -11.48 -3.94
CA ALA A 66 -2.55 -10.93 -5.24
C ALA A 66 -2.44 -9.40 -5.25
N TYR A 67 -2.79 -8.72 -4.15
CA TYR A 67 -2.56 -7.29 -4.00
C TYR A 67 -1.06 -6.94 -4.10
N ILE A 68 -0.21 -7.64 -3.34
CA ILE A 68 1.24 -7.39 -3.34
C ILE A 68 1.81 -7.58 -4.75
N THR A 69 1.48 -8.67 -5.43
CA THR A 69 1.98 -8.94 -6.79
C THR A 69 1.44 -7.96 -7.84
N GLN A 70 0.25 -7.38 -7.65
CA GLN A 70 -0.24 -6.28 -8.47
C GLN A 70 0.60 -5.02 -8.28
N VAL A 71 0.94 -4.66 -7.02
CA VAL A 71 1.82 -3.51 -6.73
C VAL A 71 3.20 -3.72 -7.34
N GLU A 72 3.79 -4.92 -7.18
CA GLU A 72 5.09 -5.26 -7.81
C GLU A 72 5.04 -5.11 -9.34
N MET A 73 3.98 -5.60 -9.97
CA MET A 73 3.82 -5.47 -11.42
C MET A 73 3.68 -4.01 -11.87
N MET A 74 2.98 -3.18 -11.09
CA MET A 74 2.90 -1.74 -11.36
C MET A 74 4.27 -1.07 -11.28
N LEU A 75 5.10 -1.46 -10.31
CA LEU A 75 6.48 -0.96 -10.20
C LEU A 75 7.33 -1.40 -11.39
N LEU A 76 7.21 -2.65 -11.84
CA LEU A 76 7.90 -3.15 -13.04
C LEU A 76 7.49 -2.37 -14.29
N ILE A 77 6.19 -2.11 -14.47
CA ILE A 77 5.66 -1.29 -15.57
C ILE A 77 6.24 0.14 -15.49
N ALA A 78 6.25 0.73 -14.29
CA ALA A 78 6.78 2.09 -14.10
C ALA A 78 8.28 2.17 -14.44
N VAL A 79 9.08 1.16 -14.07
CA VAL A 79 10.50 1.06 -14.40
C VAL A 79 10.69 0.93 -15.91
N ASP A 80 9.95 0.05 -16.59
CA ASP A 80 10.07 -0.16 -18.04
C ASP A 80 9.67 1.11 -18.81
N LEU A 81 8.53 1.72 -18.46
CA LEU A 81 8.08 2.95 -19.09
C LEU A 81 9.05 4.12 -18.82
N GLY A 82 9.53 4.25 -17.59
CA GLY A 82 10.49 5.29 -17.21
C GLY A 82 11.81 5.18 -18.00
N ARG A 83 12.27 3.94 -18.20
CA ARG A 83 13.46 3.66 -19.02
C ARG A 83 13.22 3.96 -20.51
N LYS A 84 12.11 3.50 -21.06
CA LYS A 84 11.76 3.72 -22.48
C LYS A 84 11.56 5.20 -22.80
N ARG A 85 11.04 5.99 -21.85
CA ARG A 85 10.85 7.43 -22.00
C ARG A 85 12.09 8.26 -21.70
N GLY A 86 13.18 7.64 -21.27
CA GLY A 86 14.44 8.30 -20.94
C GLY A 86 14.41 9.14 -19.64
N VAL A 87 13.36 9.03 -18.82
CA VAL A 87 13.25 9.73 -17.52
C VAL A 87 13.92 8.95 -16.40
N LEU A 88 14.24 7.69 -16.62
CA LEU A 88 14.94 6.82 -15.68
C LEU A 88 16.25 6.34 -16.30
N SER A 89 17.39 6.63 -15.64
CA SER A 89 18.69 6.17 -16.12
C SER A 89 18.80 4.65 -16.06
N PRO A 90 19.62 4.01 -16.93
CA PRO A 90 19.82 2.56 -16.89
C PRO A 90 20.31 2.06 -15.53
N GLN A 91 21.21 2.78 -14.87
CA GLN A 91 21.74 2.44 -13.54
C GLN A 91 20.65 2.47 -12.48
N ARG A 92 19.79 3.52 -12.50
CA ARG A 92 18.68 3.63 -11.57
C ARG A 92 17.65 2.53 -11.80
N ALA A 93 17.31 2.23 -13.05
CA ALA A 93 16.42 1.12 -13.39
C ALA A 93 16.97 -0.23 -12.89
N GLN A 94 18.25 -0.48 -13.11
CA GLN A 94 18.89 -1.72 -12.63
C GLN A 94 18.84 -1.83 -11.10
N GLN A 95 19.13 -0.74 -10.39
CA GLN A 95 19.02 -0.72 -8.92
C GLN A 95 17.60 -1.06 -8.47
N MET A 96 16.61 -0.44 -9.10
CA MET A 96 15.19 -0.67 -8.81
C MET A 96 14.79 -2.15 -9.00
N LEU A 97 15.26 -2.77 -10.08
CA LEU A 97 15.01 -4.20 -10.33
C LEU A 97 15.70 -5.10 -9.30
N THR A 98 16.92 -4.73 -8.89
CA THR A 98 17.66 -5.45 -7.84
C THR A 98 16.92 -5.37 -6.52
N ASP A 99 16.41 -4.18 -6.16
CA ASP A 99 15.63 -3.97 -4.94
C ASP A 99 14.32 -4.77 -4.94
N LEU A 100 13.62 -4.81 -6.09
CA LEU A 100 12.43 -5.65 -6.26
C LEU A 100 12.75 -7.14 -6.14
N ALA A 101 13.85 -7.60 -6.71
CA ALA A 101 14.27 -8.99 -6.61
C ALA A 101 14.64 -9.41 -5.17
N ALA A 102 14.98 -8.47 -4.29
CA ALA A 102 15.28 -8.72 -2.88
C ALA A 102 14.02 -8.81 -2.01
N LEU A 103 12.83 -8.41 -2.50
CA LEU A 103 11.59 -8.38 -1.72
C LEU A 103 11.22 -9.71 -1.05
N PRO A 104 11.37 -10.89 -1.68
CA PRO A 104 11.00 -12.15 -1.03
C PRO A 104 11.75 -12.39 0.29
N GLU A 105 13.04 -12.03 0.34
CA GLU A 105 13.84 -12.18 1.57
C GLU A 105 13.42 -11.13 2.63
N GLN A 106 13.10 -9.92 2.22
CA GLN A 106 12.59 -8.90 3.14
C GLN A 106 11.22 -9.30 3.69
N ALA A 107 10.34 -9.86 2.85
CA ALA A 107 9.04 -10.37 3.29
C ALA A 107 9.18 -11.51 4.32
N LYS A 108 10.14 -12.42 4.16
CA LYS A 108 10.43 -13.46 5.17
C LYS A 108 10.75 -12.86 6.53
N ARG A 109 11.59 -11.81 6.56
CA ARG A 109 11.93 -11.10 7.82
C ARG A 109 10.70 -10.44 8.46
N VAL A 110 9.80 -9.87 7.65
CA VAL A 110 8.54 -9.30 8.17
C VAL A 110 7.64 -10.39 8.76
N LEU A 111 7.61 -11.59 8.17
CA LEU A 111 6.83 -12.72 8.69
C LEU A 111 7.35 -13.21 10.06
N GLU A 112 8.60 -12.93 10.43
CA GLU A 112 9.11 -13.23 11.78
C GLU A 112 8.38 -12.43 12.87
N LEU A 113 7.75 -11.30 12.52
CA LEU A 113 6.90 -10.51 13.42
C LEU A 113 5.55 -11.18 13.73
N ALA A 114 5.21 -12.32 13.13
CA ALA A 114 3.90 -12.96 13.30
C ALA A 114 3.55 -13.22 14.79
N GLY A 115 4.54 -13.62 15.61
CA GLY A 115 4.34 -13.82 17.04
C GLY A 115 4.05 -12.52 17.80
N GLU A 116 4.65 -11.40 17.40
CA GLU A 116 4.37 -10.09 17.97
C GLU A 116 2.98 -9.60 17.55
N ALA A 117 2.64 -9.76 16.28
CA ALA A 117 1.32 -9.43 15.76
C ALA A 117 0.21 -10.21 16.48
N GLN A 118 0.43 -11.51 16.74
CA GLN A 118 -0.52 -12.33 17.49
C GLN A 118 -0.69 -11.83 18.94
N ARG A 119 0.40 -11.50 19.63
CA ARG A 119 0.34 -10.93 20.99
C ARG A 119 -0.37 -9.58 21.00
N PHE A 120 -0.08 -8.72 20.03
CA PHE A 120 -0.76 -7.43 19.87
C PHE A 120 -2.27 -7.63 19.65
N ALA A 121 -2.66 -8.49 18.71
CA ALA A 121 -4.05 -8.80 18.45
C ALA A 121 -4.78 -9.34 19.70
N SER A 122 -4.12 -10.21 20.48
CA SER A 122 -4.68 -10.75 21.73
C SER A 122 -4.92 -9.70 22.80
N ARG A 123 -4.17 -8.59 22.81
CA ARG A 123 -4.38 -7.48 23.76
C ARG A 123 -5.45 -6.49 23.29
N HIS A 124 -5.75 -6.45 22.01
CA HIS A 124 -6.60 -5.43 21.40
C HIS A 124 -7.83 -5.99 20.66
N PHE A 125 -8.13 -7.29 20.80
CA PHE A 125 -9.21 -7.95 20.05
C PHE A 125 -10.61 -7.42 20.40
N ASP A 126 -10.77 -6.80 21.57
CA ASP A 126 -12.04 -6.22 22.06
C ASP A 126 -12.25 -4.78 21.60
N ARG A 127 -11.31 -4.20 20.88
CA ARG A 127 -11.43 -2.83 20.37
C ARG A 127 -12.52 -2.76 19.30
N LYS A 128 -13.44 -1.81 19.48
CA LYS A 128 -14.53 -1.59 18.52
C LYS A 128 -14.13 -0.79 17.29
N HIS A 129 -13.10 0.04 17.45
CA HIS A 129 -12.61 0.94 16.42
C HIS A 129 -11.09 0.93 16.36
N VAL A 130 -10.56 0.87 15.14
CA VAL A 130 -9.12 0.98 14.88
C VAL A 130 -8.89 2.03 13.81
N PHE A 131 -8.01 2.97 14.11
CA PHE A 131 -7.62 4.02 13.17
C PHE A 131 -6.27 3.70 12.55
N TYR A 132 -6.17 3.84 11.24
CA TYR A 132 -4.91 3.76 10.53
C TYR A 132 -4.53 5.15 10.04
N ILE A 133 -3.26 5.53 10.21
CA ILE A 133 -2.76 6.82 9.75
C ILE A 133 -1.46 6.69 8.98
N GLY A 134 -1.27 7.50 7.96
CA GLY A 134 -0.06 7.56 7.17
C GLY A 134 -0.04 8.80 6.28
N ARG A 135 1.09 9.08 5.66
CA ARG A 135 1.24 10.16 4.67
C ARG A 135 1.70 9.60 3.34
N GLY A 136 1.24 10.21 2.24
CA GLY A 136 1.63 9.78 0.90
C GLY A 136 1.31 8.29 0.66
N LEU A 137 2.31 7.48 0.30
CA LEU A 137 2.13 6.05 0.07
C LEU A 137 1.72 5.28 1.34
N ASP A 138 2.18 5.71 2.51
CA ASP A 138 1.78 5.10 3.78
C ASP A 138 0.27 5.22 4.02
N TRP A 139 -0.36 6.31 3.57
CA TRP A 139 -1.82 6.41 3.62
C TRP A 139 -2.51 5.42 2.70
N ALA A 140 -2.01 5.22 1.48
CA ALA A 140 -2.55 4.22 0.57
C ALA A 140 -2.47 2.79 1.16
N LEU A 141 -1.33 2.45 1.79
CA LEU A 141 -1.16 1.18 2.50
C LEU A 141 -2.07 1.08 3.73
N ALA A 142 -2.26 2.20 4.45
CA ALA A 142 -3.18 2.27 5.59
C ALA A 142 -4.63 1.98 5.18
N MET A 143 -5.07 2.45 4.00
CA MET A 143 -6.40 2.14 3.46
C MET A 143 -6.56 0.64 3.19
N GLU A 144 -5.56 -0.01 2.60
CA GLU A 144 -5.56 -1.47 2.38
C GLU A 144 -5.55 -2.23 3.70
N ALA A 145 -4.71 -1.84 4.67
CA ALA A 145 -4.67 -2.47 5.99
C ALA A 145 -6.02 -2.36 6.72
N SER A 146 -6.66 -1.20 6.67
CA SER A 146 -8.01 -0.99 7.21
C SER A 146 -9.05 -1.88 6.52
N LEU A 147 -8.98 -2.00 5.20
CA LEU A 147 -9.86 -2.89 4.44
C LEU A 147 -9.68 -4.36 4.88
N LYS A 148 -8.43 -4.82 4.97
CA LYS A 148 -8.14 -6.20 5.41
C LYS A 148 -8.65 -6.47 6.82
N LEU A 149 -8.47 -5.52 7.76
CA LEU A 149 -8.99 -5.68 9.12
C LEU A 149 -10.52 -5.83 9.11
N LYS A 150 -11.23 -4.99 8.36
CA LYS A 150 -12.70 -5.10 8.21
C LYS A 150 -13.14 -6.44 7.64
N GLU A 151 -12.48 -6.89 6.57
CA GLU A 151 -12.84 -8.13 5.88
C GLU A 151 -12.65 -9.38 6.75
N VAL A 152 -11.61 -9.42 7.58
CA VAL A 152 -11.28 -10.64 8.34
C VAL A 152 -11.79 -10.66 9.77
N SER A 153 -11.99 -9.48 10.40
CA SER A 153 -12.34 -9.39 11.82
C SER A 153 -13.71 -8.75 12.10
N TYR A 154 -14.29 -8.09 11.10
CA TYR A 154 -15.51 -7.26 11.23
C TYR A 154 -15.37 -6.08 12.20
N ILE A 155 -14.14 -5.78 12.66
CA ILE A 155 -13.85 -4.59 13.47
C ILE A 155 -13.95 -3.37 12.57
N PHE A 156 -14.68 -2.35 13.04
CA PHE A 156 -14.73 -1.07 12.32
C PHE A 156 -13.35 -0.42 12.31
N SER A 157 -12.87 -0.09 11.14
CA SER A 157 -11.59 0.60 10.99
C SER A 157 -11.62 1.62 9.87
N GLU A 158 -10.87 2.69 10.04
CA GLU A 158 -10.72 3.73 9.03
C GLU A 158 -9.27 4.17 8.88
N ALA A 159 -8.93 4.56 7.65
CA ALA A 159 -7.61 5.05 7.32
C ALA A 159 -7.68 6.53 6.92
N TYR A 160 -6.90 7.35 7.59
CA TYR A 160 -6.82 8.79 7.33
C TYR A 160 -5.43 9.20 6.84
N ALA A 161 -5.41 10.13 5.89
CA ALA A 161 -4.20 10.89 5.64
C ALA A 161 -3.84 11.65 6.93
N ALA A 162 -2.69 11.35 7.51
CA ALA A 162 -2.34 11.85 8.85
C ALA A 162 -2.39 13.38 8.97
N GLY A 163 -2.11 14.10 7.87
CA GLY A 163 -2.22 15.55 7.83
C GLY A 163 -3.63 16.10 7.88
N GLU A 164 -4.62 15.28 7.47
CA GLU A 164 -6.02 15.68 7.39
C GLU A 164 -6.80 15.45 8.69
N LEU A 165 -6.25 14.66 9.62
CA LEU A 165 -6.91 14.35 10.89
C LEU A 165 -7.38 15.60 11.64
N LYS A 166 -6.54 16.63 11.73
CA LYS A 166 -6.82 17.87 12.45
C LYS A 166 -7.98 18.70 11.86
N HIS A 167 -8.41 18.39 10.64
CA HIS A 167 -9.50 19.10 9.98
C HIS A 167 -10.90 18.58 10.34
N GLY A 168 -11.01 17.79 11.43
CA GLY A 168 -12.30 17.31 11.95
C GLY A 168 -12.21 15.92 12.57
N THR A 169 -11.71 14.94 11.83
CA THR A 169 -11.76 13.52 12.22
C THR A 169 -10.93 13.18 13.46
N ILE A 170 -9.98 14.03 13.85
CA ILE A 170 -9.27 13.89 15.12
C ILE A 170 -10.21 13.94 16.35
N ALA A 171 -11.41 14.48 16.20
CA ALA A 171 -12.42 14.48 17.26
C ALA A 171 -12.91 13.07 17.62
N LEU A 172 -12.71 12.09 16.73
CA LEU A 172 -13.04 10.68 16.98
C LEU A 172 -11.99 9.96 17.83
N ILE A 173 -10.82 10.57 18.01
CA ILE A 173 -9.73 10.02 18.83
C ILE A 173 -9.98 10.42 20.29
N GLU A 174 -10.16 9.43 21.13
CA GLU A 174 -10.40 9.55 22.57
C GLU A 174 -9.43 8.66 23.37
N GLU A 175 -9.50 8.73 24.67
CA GLU A 175 -8.65 7.92 25.58
C GLU A 175 -8.80 6.43 25.26
N GLY A 176 -7.68 5.76 24.99
CA GLY A 176 -7.62 4.35 24.66
C GLY A 176 -7.98 4.00 23.21
N SER A 177 -8.26 4.98 22.33
CA SER A 177 -8.41 4.72 20.90
C SER A 177 -7.17 4.04 20.33
N LEU A 178 -7.33 2.95 19.57
CA LEU A 178 -6.21 2.26 18.94
C LEU A 178 -5.87 2.90 17.60
N VAL A 179 -4.63 3.36 17.46
CA VAL A 179 -4.12 3.99 16.24
C VAL A 179 -2.91 3.21 15.72
N CYS A 180 -2.99 2.71 14.50
CA CYS A 180 -1.87 2.10 13.79
C CYS A 180 -1.28 3.12 12.81
N ALA A 181 -0.07 3.58 13.08
CA ALA A 181 0.63 4.58 12.27
C ALA A 181 1.69 3.94 11.39
N LEU A 182 1.62 4.19 10.08
CA LEU A 182 2.65 3.82 9.13
C LEU A 182 3.65 4.97 8.99
N LEU A 183 4.92 4.69 9.22
CA LEU A 183 6.02 5.65 9.22
C LEU A 183 7.17 5.09 8.38
N THR A 184 6.99 4.97 7.06
CA THR A 184 8.02 4.39 6.19
C THR A 184 8.71 5.40 5.28
N GLN A 185 8.09 6.55 5.04
CA GLN A 185 8.61 7.58 4.15
C GLN A 185 9.51 8.56 4.91
N ARG A 186 10.83 8.42 4.77
CA ARG A 186 11.84 9.23 5.47
C ARG A 186 11.67 10.72 5.27
N THR A 187 11.29 11.14 4.05
CA THR A 187 11.07 12.56 3.72
C THR A 187 9.84 13.18 4.41
N LEU A 188 8.91 12.34 4.86
CA LEU A 188 7.69 12.75 5.55
C LEU A 188 7.70 12.38 7.04
N ALA A 189 8.79 11.77 7.53
CA ALA A 189 8.86 11.21 8.88
C ALA A 189 8.54 12.24 9.96
N GLU A 190 9.16 13.40 9.96
CA GLU A 190 8.90 14.44 10.96
C GLU A 190 7.44 14.89 10.99
N LYS A 191 6.81 15.03 9.81
CA LYS A 191 5.40 15.41 9.71
C LYS A 191 4.48 14.30 10.22
N THR A 192 4.81 13.05 9.94
CA THR A 192 4.05 11.88 10.45
C THR A 192 4.20 11.77 11.96
N LEU A 193 5.42 11.92 12.50
CA LEU A 193 5.67 11.94 13.94
C LEU A 193 4.90 13.05 14.65
N SER A 194 4.79 14.25 14.04
CA SER A 194 3.96 15.33 14.59
C SER A 194 2.49 14.91 14.69
N ASN A 195 1.94 14.27 13.66
CA ASN A 195 0.56 13.79 13.70
C ASN A 195 0.36 12.66 14.72
N ILE A 196 1.35 11.80 14.90
CA ILE A 196 1.31 10.76 15.96
C ILE A 196 1.26 11.43 17.34
N ARG A 197 2.05 12.48 17.59
CA ARG A 197 1.97 13.24 18.86
C ARG A 197 0.59 13.86 19.08
N GLU A 198 -0.05 14.34 18.02
CA GLU A 198 -1.41 14.90 18.11
C GLU A 198 -2.44 13.87 18.57
N VAL A 199 -2.44 12.64 18.01
CA VAL A 199 -3.35 11.58 18.46
C VAL A 199 -3.00 11.07 19.86
N LYS A 200 -1.70 10.99 20.19
CA LYS A 200 -1.23 10.65 21.54
C LYS A 200 -1.70 11.64 22.60
N SER A 201 -1.68 12.95 22.29
CA SER A 201 -2.13 13.98 23.23
C SER A 201 -3.63 13.88 23.57
N ARG A 202 -4.38 13.07 22.81
CA ARG A 202 -5.80 12.76 23.05
C ARG A 202 -6.00 11.41 23.75
N GLY A 203 -4.91 10.76 24.19
CA GLY A 203 -4.97 9.49 24.90
C GLY A 203 -5.01 8.26 23.99
N ALA A 204 -4.70 8.37 22.69
CA ALA A 204 -4.60 7.21 21.84
C ALA A 204 -3.48 6.26 22.25
N HIS A 205 -3.75 4.96 22.14
CA HIS A 205 -2.71 3.92 22.16
C HIS A 205 -2.19 3.73 20.74
N VAL A 206 -0.89 3.96 20.52
CA VAL A 206 -0.31 4.02 19.20
C VAL A 206 0.68 2.90 18.94
N LEU A 207 0.37 2.06 17.93
CA LEU A 207 1.31 1.17 17.28
C LEU A 207 1.97 1.92 16.12
N VAL A 208 3.31 1.98 16.08
CA VAL A 208 4.05 2.52 14.93
C VAL A 208 4.73 1.38 14.17
N ILE A 209 4.49 1.30 12.87
CA ILE A 209 5.18 0.39 11.96
C ILE A 209 6.19 1.22 11.17
N CYS A 210 7.48 0.97 11.37
CA CYS A 210 8.54 1.75 10.75
C CYS A 210 9.78 0.92 10.41
N PRO A 211 10.61 1.38 9.45
CA PRO A 211 11.91 0.80 9.19
C PRO A 211 12.84 0.93 10.41
N GLU A 212 13.81 0.03 10.50
CA GLU A 212 14.80 -0.03 11.59
C GLU A 212 15.54 1.31 11.80
N ASP A 213 15.84 2.05 10.74
CA ASP A 213 16.54 3.33 10.80
C ASP A 213 15.69 4.51 11.33
N LEU A 214 14.37 4.35 11.42
CA LEU A 214 13.47 5.32 12.04
C LEU A 214 13.08 4.93 13.49
N CYS A 215 13.61 3.83 14.02
CA CYS A 215 13.28 3.27 15.31
C CYS A 215 13.40 4.31 16.44
N GLU A 216 14.53 5.01 16.53
CA GLU A 216 14.78 5.96 17.63
C GLU A 216 13.80 7.14 17.60
N GLN A 217 13.43 7.60 16.42
CA GLN A 217 12.45 8.67 16.27
C GLN A 217 11.04 8.18 16.64
N ALA A 218 10.66 6.98 16.17
CA ALA A 218 9.36 6.36 16.45
C ALA A 218 9.18 6.07 17.95
N ARG A 219 10.24 5.65 18.65
CA ARG A 219 10.24 5.34 20.09
C ARG A 219 9.75 6.50 20.95
N THR A 220 9.96 7.73 20.50
CA THR A 220 9.55 8.93 21.26
C THR A 220 8.02 9.15 21.28
N VAL A 221 7.28 8.46 20.43
CA VAL A 221 5.85 8.68 20.23
C VAL A 221 5.00 7.40 20.25
N ALA A 222 5.60 6.25 20.11
CA ALA A 222 4.92 4.95 20.06
C ALA A 222 4.67 4.38 21.46
N ASP A 223 3.56 3.66 21.66
CA ASP A 223 3.37 2.75 22.77
C ASP A 223 3.92 1.37 22.41
N GLU A 224 3.72 0.96 21.18
CA GLU A 224 4.26 -0.27 20.60
C GLU A 224 4.87 0.01 19.24
N MET A 225 5.87 -0.78 18.84
CA MET A 225 6.54 -0.63 17.55
C MET A 225 6.74 -1.98 16.89
N TRP A 226 6.49 -2.01 15.59
CA TRP A 226 6.94 -3.11 14.73
C TRP A 226 8.00 -2.60 13.78
N LEU A 227 9.19 -3.16 13.91
CA LEU A 227 10.31 -2.80 13.07
C LEU A 227 10.32 -3.68 11.84
N ILE A 228 10.31 -3.04 10.69
CA ILE A 228 10.43 -3.71 9.40
C ILE A 228 11.84 -3.48 8.82
N PRO A 229 12.32 -4.38 7.96
CA PRO A 229 13.62 -4.21 7.34
C PRO A 229 13.76 -2.88 6.61
N ASN A 230 14.96 -2.31 6.65
CA ASN A 230 15.28 -1.18 5.78
C ASN A 230 15.29 -1.65 4.33
N VAL A 231 14.36 -1.11 3.54
CA VAL A 231 14.35 -1.31 2.09
C VAL A 231 14.64 0.02 1.40
N PRO A 232 15.24 -0.01 0.21
CA PRO A 232 15.46 1.20 -0.55
C PRO A 232 14.15 1.96 -0.79
N CYS A 233 14.25 3.27 -0.80
CA CYS A 233 13.14 4.23 -0.88
C CYS A 233 12.15 3.98 -2.03
N LEU A 234 12.57 3.21 -3.02
CA LEU A 234 11.79 2.86 -4.18
C LEU A 234 10.47 2.15 -3.88
N LEU A 235 10.48 1.30 -2.87
CA LEU A 235 9.29 0.55 -2.47
C LEU A 235 8.32 1.41 -1.65
N TYR A 236 8.79 2.56 -1.17
CA TYR A 236 8.02 3.49 -0.35
C TYR A 236 7.82 4.88 -1.01
N THR A 237 8.63 5.22 -2.02
CA THR A 237 8.62 6.57 -2.60
C THR A 237 8.67 6.52 -4.12
N SER A 238 7.57 6.17 -4.76
CA SER A 238 7.39 6.61 -6.14
C SER A 238 7.08 8.11 -6.10
N PRO A 239 7.84 9.00 -6.80
CA PRO A 239 7.51 10.41 -6.83
C PRO A 239 6.11 10.57 -7.42
N SER A 240 5.21 11.16 -6.64
CA SER A 240 3.90 11.52 -7.14
C SER A 240 4.07 12.63 -8.18
N PRO A 241 3.37 12.55 -9.34
CA PRO A 241 3.35 13.65 -10.31
C PRO A 241 2.81 14.98 -9.74
N ARG A 242 2.35 14.98 -8.48
CA ARG A 242 1.91 16.16 -7.74
C ARG A 242 2.91 16.65 -6.70
N ASP A 243 4.15 16.13 -6.69
CA ASP A 243 5.19 16.67 -5.81
C ASP A 243 5.69 18.01 -6.39
N PRO A 244 5.44 19.17 -5.73
CA PRO A 244 5.79 20.48 -6.27
C PRO A 244 7.30 20.73 -6.35
N LYS A 245 8.14 19.76 -5.98
CA LYS A 245 9.60 19.86 -6.10
C LYS A 245 10.16 19.23 -7.37
N THR A 246 9.30 18.73 -8.26
CA THR A 246 9.70 18.10 -9.53
C THR A 246 9.19 18.87 -10.77
N SER A 247 8.76 20.11 -10.60
CA SER A 247 8.43 21.04 -11.69
C SER A 247 9.58 22.01 -11.98
#